data_914ea788026e1f4cb16d8d3fbe26e36b
#
_entry.id   914ea788026e1f4cb16d8d3fbe26e36b
#
_cell.length_a   1.000
_cell.length_b   1.000
_cell.length_c   1.000
_cell.angle_alpha   90.00
_cell.angle_beta   90.00
_cell.angle_gamma   90.00
#
_symmetry.space_group_name_H-M   'P 1'
#
loop_
_entity.id
_entity.type
_entity.pdbx_description
1 polymer ?
#
loop_
_entity_poly.entity_id
_entity_poly.type
_entity_poly.pdbx_seq_one_letter_code
_entity_poly.pdbx_strand_id
1 'polypeptide(L)' 'MKRSFYLFNPGIMERKDNTLKFTPIILNDDQEELKQQPRYIPIEDVAELYAFGSLRANSALYNFLGQKGIPVHFFDYYE' A
#
# COMPACT_ATOMS: atom_id res chain seq x y z
N MET A 1 6.76 10.13 -14.92
CA MET A 1 7.47 10.80 -13.84
C MET A 1 7.19 10.10 -12.51
N LYS A 2 8.25 9.81 -11.76
CA LYS A 2 8.10 9.13 -10.46
C LYS A 2 7.74 10.11 -9.37
N ARG A 3 6.90 9.67 -8.45
CA ARG A 3 6.46 10.52 -7.35
C ARG A 3 6.20 9.66 -6.11
N SER A 4 6.03 10.34 -4.98
CA SER A 4 5.71 9.69 -3.71
C SER A 4 4.21 9.47 -3.61
N PHE A 5 3.83 8.32 -3.08
CA PHE A 5 2.43 7.98 -2.84
C PHE A 5 2.18 7.82 -1.36
N TYR A 6 1.08 8.36 -0.88
CA TYR A 6 0.72 8.37 0.53
C TYR A 6 -0.52 7.50 0.73
N LEU A 7 -0.39 6.52 1.61
CA LEU A 7 -1.46 5.57 1.92
C LEU A 7 -1.96 5.89 3.32
N PHE A 8 -3.02 6.69 3.39
CA PHE A 8 -3.50 7.21 4.67
C PHE A 8 -4.37 6.23 5.44
N ASN A 9 -4.94 5.25 4.77
CA ASN A 9 -5.81 4.25 5.39
C ASN A 9 -5.10 2.91 5.47
N PRO A 10 -5.45 2.08 6.47
CA PRO A 10 -5.01 0.70 6.45
C PRO A 10 -5.50 0.02 5.18
N GLY A 11 -4.80 -0.98 4.71
CA GLY A 11 -5.22 -1.65 3.51
C GLY A 11 -4.36 -2.82 3.12
N ILE A 12 -4.69 -3.39 1.98
CA ILE A 12 -4.00 -4.55 1.42
C ILE A 12 -3.31 -4.11 0.13
N MET A 13 -2.02 -4.41 0.05
CA MET A 13 -1.24 -4.11 -1.15
C MET A 13 -0.91 -5.40 -1.86
N GLU A 14 -1.21 -5.44 -3.15
CA GLU A 14 -0.94 -6.60 -4.00
C GLU A 14 -0.25 -6.17 -5.27
N ARG A 15 0.47 -7.11 -5.87
CA ARG A 15 1.09 -6.87 -7.15
C ARG A 15 0.25 -7.49 -8.25
N LYS A 16 0.00 -6.72 -9.31
CA LYS A 16 -0.58 -7.25 -10.54
C LYS A 16 0.33 -6.83 -11.69
N ASP A 17 1.16 -7.75 -12.13
CA ASP A 17 2.18 -7.49 -13.15
C ASP A 17 3.08 -6.33 -12.71
N ASN A 18 3.08 -5.23 -13.42
CA ASN A 18 3.88 -4.07 -13.09
C ASN A 18 3.03 -2.97 -12.47
N THR A 19 1.97 -3.36 -11.76
CA THR A 19 1.04 -2.42 -11.13
C THR A 19 0.83 -2.83 -9.68
N LEU A 20 0.81 -1.85 -8.79
CA LEU A 20 0.45 -2.06 -7.40
C LEU A 20 -1.06 -1.84 -7.26
N LYS A 21 -1.70 -2.77 -6.57
CA LYS A 21 -3.13 -2.66 -6.28
C LYS A 21 -3.28 -2.45 -4.78
N PHE A 22 -3.74 -1.28 -4.38
CA PHE A 22 -3.96 -0.95 -2.98
C PHE A 22 -5.46 -0.90 -2.70
N THR A 23 -5.91 -1.76 -1.80
CA THR A 23 -7.31 -1.83 -1.39
C THR A 23 -7.44 -1.27 0.02
N PRO A 24 -7.98 -0.05 0.19
CA PRO A 24 -8.17 0.50 1.54
C PRO A 24 -9.21 -0.28 2.29
N ILE A 25 -9.06 -0.33 3.62
CA ILE A 25 -9.99 -1.03 4.51
C ILE A 25 -10.49 -0.03 5.54
N ILE A 26 -11.81 0.02 5.72
CA ILE A 26 -12.46 0.86 6.71
C ILE A 26 -13.28 -0.03 7.62
N LEU A 27 -13.31 0.28 8.92
CA LEU A 27 -14.14 -0.45 9.87
C LEU A 27 -15.52 0.19 9.94
N ASN A 28 -16.57 -0.64 9.90
CA ASN A 28 -17.92 -0.15 10.11
C ASN A 28 -18.25 -0.10 11.60
N ASP A 29 -19.49 0.25 11.94
CA ASP A 29 -19.91 0.37 13.33
C ASP A 29 -19.80 -0.94 14.11
N ASP A 30 -19.89 -2.07 13.44
CA ASP A 30 -19.79 -3.39 14.05
C ASP A 30 -18.35 -3.90 14.07
N GLN A 31 -17.39 -3.05 13.78
CA GLN A 31 -15.96 -3.39 13.71
C GLN A 31 -15.64 -4.42 12.63
N GLU A 32 -16.49 -4.50 11.61
CA GLU A 32 -16.24 -5.35 10.46
C GLU A 32 -15.43 -4.61 9.41
N GLU A 33 -14.51 -5.32 8.77
CA GLU A 33 -13.67 -4.71 7.75
C GLU A 33 -14.42 -4.60 6.43
N LEU A 34 -14.47 -3.39 5.90
CA LEU A 34 -15.08 -3.11 4.61
C LEU A 34 -13.99 -2.71 3.63
N LYS A 35 -13.82 -3.50 2.59
CA LYS A 35 -12.86 -3.20 1.56
C LYS A 35 -13.41 -2.11 0.65
N GLN A 36 -12.63 -1.06 0.47
CA GLN A 36 -13.00 0.05 -0.39
C GLN A 36 -12.53 -0.23 -1.82
N GLN A 37 -12.85 0.68 -2.71
CA GLN A 37 -12.47 0.53 -4.11
C GLN A 37 -10.95 0.59 -4.24
N PRO A 38 -10.34 -0.37 -4.94
CA PRO A 38 -8.87 -0.39 -5.02
C PRO A 38 -8.33 0.72 -5.91
N ARG A 39 -7.13 1.16 -5.58
CA ARG A 39 -6.35 2.07 -6.40
C ARG A 39 -5.28 1.27 -7.12
N TYR A 40 -5.06 1.59 -8.39
CA TYR A 40 -4.04 0.94 -9.20
C TYR A 40 -2.94 1.94 -9.50
N ILE A 41 -1.72 1.58 -9.13
CA ILE A 41 -0.58 2.47 -9.27
C ILE A 41 0.48 1.79 -10.12
N PRO A 42 0.76 2.29 -11.32
CA PRO A 42 1.83 1.71 -12.14
C PRO A 42 3.17 1.81 -11.42
N ILE A 43 3.92 0.71 -11.42
CA ILE A 43 5.15 0.65 -10.65
C ILE A 43 6.17 1.68 -11.12
N GLU A 44 6.17 2.02 -12.39
CA GLU A 44 7.13 2.98 -12.93
C GLU A 44 6.84 4.41 -12.50
N ASP A 45 5.66 4.67 -11.92
CA ASP A 45 5.32 6.00 -11.43
C ASP A 45 5.69 6.19 -9.95
N VAL A 46 6.20 5.14 -9.30
CA VAL A 46 6.40 5.16 -7.86
C VAL A 46 7.86 5.42 -7.53
N ALA A 47 8.13 6.53 -6.85
CA ALA A 47 9.45 6.79 -6.27
C ALA A 47 9.54 6.15 -4.89
N GLU A 48 8.53 6.33 -4.06
CA GLU A 48 8.48 5.76 -2.72
C GLU A 48 7.05 5.74 -2.21
N LEU A 49 6.83 4.92 -1.18
CA LEU A 49 5.53 4.76 -0.56
C LEU A 49 5.60 5.16 0.91
N TYR A 50 4.57 5.88 1.36
CA TYR A 50 4.41 6.28 2.75
C TYR A 50 3.12 5.67 3.27
N ALA A 51 3.23 4.74 4.22
CA ALA A 51 2.08 4.04 4.77
C ALA A 51 1.80 4.58 6.17
N PHE A 52 0.62 5.14 6.37
CA PHE A 52 0.21 5.75 7.64
C PHE A 52 -0.76 4.89 8.43
N GLY A 53 -1.01 3.68 7.98
CA GLY A 53 -1.82 2.70 8.68
C GLY A 53 -1.23 1.32 8.47
N SER A 54 -1.91 0.31 8.99
CA SER A 54 -1.47 -1.07 8.79
C SER A 54 -1.51 -1.42 7.32
N LEU A 55 -0.40 -1.94 6.82
CA LEU A 55 -0.31 -2.37 5.43
C LEU A 55 -0.12 -3.88 5.41
N ARG A 56 -1.07 -4.58 4.79
CA ARG A 56 -1.00 -6.03 4.63
C ARG A 56 -0.43 -6.36 3.27
N ALA A 57 0.66 -7.10 3.26
CA ALA A 57 1.30 -7.50 2.02
C ALA A 57 2.13 -8.75 2.30
N ASN A 58 2.36 -9.54 1.26
CA ASN A 58 3.18 -10.72 1.42
C ASN A 58 4.65 -10.41 1.12
N SER A 59 5.53 -11.37 1.44
CA SER A 59 6.96 -11.16 1.24
C SER A 59 7.31 -10.99 -0.24
N ALA A 60 6.55 -11.62 -1.13
CA ALA A 60 6.81 -11.49 -2.56
C ALA A 60 6.63 -10.04 -3.02
N LEU A 61 5.65 -9.34 -2.47
CA LEU A 61 5.45 -7.93 -2.80
C LEU A 61 6.63 -7.09 -2.31
N TYR A 62 7.06 -7.31 -1.07
CA TYR A 62 8.18 -6.55 -0.53
C TYR A 62 9.47 -6.81 -1.30
N ASN A 63 9.67 -8.06 -1.72
CA ASN A 63 10.83 -8.39 -2.57
C ASN A 63 10.75 -7.67 -3.91
N PHE A 64 9.56 -7.60 -4.50
CA PHE A 64 9.35 -6.89 -5.75
C PHE A 64 9.69 -5.40 -5.61
N LEU A 65 9.21 -4.78 -4.54
CA LEU A 65 9.51 -3.37 -4.29
C LEU A 65 11.00 -3.16 -4.08
N GLY A 66 11.66 -4.08 -3.36
CA GLY A 66 13.09 -4.01 -3.17
C GLY A 66 13.85 -4.11 -4.48
N GLN A 67 13.43 -5.01 -5.37
CA GLN A 67 14.05 -5.15 -6.68
C GLN A 67 13.90 -3.89 -7.53
N LYS A 68 12.81 -3.17 -7.35
CA LYS A 68 12.56 -1.94 -8.08
C LYS A 68 13.16 -0.72 -7.41
N GLY A 69 13.78 -0.90 -6.24
CA GLY A 69 14.38 0.20 -5.52
C GLY A 69 13.38 1.18 -4.94
N ILE A 70 12.21 0.68 -4.54
CA ILE A 70 11.14 1.51 -4.00
C ILE A 70 11.11 1.35 -2.50
N PRO A 71 11.51 2.37 -1.72
CA PRO A 71 11.41 2.30 -0.27
C PRO A 71 9.97 2.46 0.20
N VAL A 72 9.64 1.78 1.29
CA VAL A 72 8.36 1.91 1.96
C VAL A 72 8.62 2.44 3.36
N HIS A 73 7.99 3.56 3.67
CA HIS A 73 8.13 4.20 4.97
C HIS A 73 6.87 3.95 5.76
N PHE A 74 7.02 3.37 6.96
CA PHE A 74 5.88 3.06 7.81
C PHE A 74 5.80 4.05 8.94
N PHE A 75 4.62 4.64 9.12
CA PHE A 75 4.36 5.56 10.21
C PHE A 75 3.24 4.99 11.06
N ASP A 76 3.55 4.75 12.32
CA ASP A 76 2.61 4.19 13.26
C ASP A 76 2.21 5.28 14.24
N TYR A 77 0.91 5.47 14.42
CA TYR A 77 0.41 6.48 15.34
C TYR A 77 0.48 6.01 16.80
N TYR A 78 0.73 4.72 17.02
CA TYR A 78 0.77 4.15 18.37
C TYR A 78 2.19 3.78 18.71
N GLU A 79 2.66 4.37 19.75
CA GLU A 79 4.00 4.12 20.23
C GLU A 79 4.02 3.04 21.29
#